data_1b16d4d3cddc37d3bd5e85983808efbc
#
_entry.id   1b16d4d3cddc37d3bd5e85983808efbc
#
_cell.length_a   1.000
_cell.length_b   1.000
_cell.length_c   1.000
_cell.angle_alpha   90.00
_cell.angle_beta   90.00
_cell.angle_gamma   90.00
#
_symmetry.space_group_name_H-M   'P 1'
#
loop_
_entity.id
_entity.type
_entity.pdbx_description
1 polymer ?
#
loop_
_entity_poly.entity_id
_entity_poly.type
_entity_poly.pdbx_seq_one_letter_code
_entity_poly.pdbx_strand_id
1 'polypeptide(L)'
;MEYFCKGTLLKRMMKCGKAQCACRQDPAKRHGPYFEWTYKAKGKTVNVKLTREVMPMFRAASQQYRKLKSLLNRLERLSQTALRHQAKRAQSAHRD
;
A
#
# COMPACT_ATOMS: atom_id res chain seq x y z
N MET A 1 9.94 -6.40 13.30
CA MET A 1 8.77 -6.21 12.41
C MET A 1 7.63 -7.09 12.90
N GLU A 2 6.55 -6.49 13.36
CA GLU A 2 5.39 -7.24 13.84
C GLU A 2 4.40 -7.52 12.73
N TYR A 3 4.13 -6.50 11.90
CA TYR A 3 3.13 -6.61 10.84
C TYR A 3 3.62 -5.88 9.59
N PHE A 4 3.08 -6.29 8.45
CA PHE A 4 3.18 -5.52 7.22
C PHE A 4 1.86 -5.61 6.47
N CYS A 5 1.48 -4.55 5.78
CA CYS A 5 0.24 -4.54 5.02
C CYS A 5 0.38 -3.78 3.72
N LYS A 6 -0.20 -4.38 2.67
CA LYS A 6 -0.38 -3.76 1.38
C LYS A 6 -1.63 -2.87 1.43
N GLY A 7 -1.68 -1.88 0.58
CA GLY A 7 -2.86 -1.04 0.46
C GLY A 7 -2.56 0.42 0.74
N THR A 8 -3.62 1.21 0.83
CA THR A 8 -3.54 2.65 1.00
C THR A 8 -4.20 3.06 2.31
N LEU A 9 -3.53 3.93 3.05
CA LEU A 9 -4.11 4.56 4.24
C LEU A 9 -4.67 5.91 3.84
N LEU A 10 -5.93 6.13 4.15
CA LEU A 10 -6.65 7.35 3.80
C LEU A 10 -7.07 8.10 5.05
N LYS A 11 -6.97 9.42 4.96
CA LYS A 11 -7.49 10.35 5.95
C LYS A 11 -8.54 11.20 5.26
N ARG A 12 -9.78 11.17 5.75
CA ARG A 12 -10.90 11.85 5.11
C ARG A 12 -11.62 12.76 6.08
N MET A 13 -12.02 13.91 5.56
CA MET A 13 -13.01 14.78 6.18
C MET A 13 -14.30 14.61 5.40
N MET A 14 -15.40 14.32 6.07
CA MET A 14 -16.64 13.93 5.41
C MET A 14 -17.81 14.80 5.84
N LYS A 15 -18.78 14.94 4.94
CA LYS A 15 -20.08 15.52 5.29
C LYS A 15 -20.88 14.45 6.05
N CYS A 16 -21.58 14.88 7.13
CA CYS A 16 -22.49 13.99 7.81
C CYS A 16 -23.82 13.88 7.05
N GLY A 17 -24.65 12.89 7.39
CA GLY A 17 -25.94 12.71 6.74
C GLY A 17 -27.01 13.71 7.17
N LYS A 18 -26.74 14.58 8.13
CA LYS A 18 -27.74 15.54 8.63
C LYS A 18 -27.83 16.76 7.74
N ALA A 19 -29.03 17.06 7.24
CA ALA A 19 -29.26 18.17 6.31
C ALA A 19 -28.97 19.53 6.91
N GLN A 20 -29.13 19.68 8.21
CA GLN A 20 -28.97 20.96 8.92
C GLN A 20 -27.55 21.18 9.42
N CYS A 21 -26.65 20.24 9.20
CA CYS A 21 -25.28 20.37 9.67
C CYS A 21 -24.48 21.36 8.79
N ALA A 22 -23.71 22.23 9.43
CA ALA A 22 -22.89 23.22 8.74
C ALA A 22 -21.85 22.58 7.80
N CYS A 23 -21.47 21.32 8.00
CA CYS A 23 -20.52 20.63 7.15
C CYS A 23 -21.00 20.49 5.70
N ARG A 24 -22.30 20.60 5.42
CA ARG A 24 -22.83 20.54 4.05
C ARG A 24 -22.50 21.78 3.23
N GLN A 25 -22.42 22.93 3.87
CA GLN A 25 -22.22 24.21 3.19
C GLN A 25 -20.79 24.72 3.29
N ASP A 26 -20.07 24.31 4.33
CA ASP A 26 -18.71 24.79 4.59
C ASP A 26 -17.76 23.59 4.67
N PRO A 27 -16.83 23.44 3.69
CA PRO A 27 -15.85 22.37 3.73
C PRO A 27 -14.97 22.35 4.98
N ALA A 28 -14.73 23.53 5.59
CA ALA A 28 -13.93 23.60 6.82
C ALA A 28 -14.62 23.00 8.03
N LYS A 29 -15.96 22.83 7.96
CA LYS A 29 -16.75 22.28 9.05
C LYS A 29 -17.13 20.80 8.84
N ARG A 30 -16.49 20.14 7.88
CA ARG A 30 -16.69 18.71 7.67
C ARG A 30 -16.21 17.92 8.88
N HIS A 31 -16.87 16.77 9.12
CA HIS A 31 -16.54 15.88 10.23
C HIS A 31 -15.32 15.03 9.92
N GLY A 32 -14.59 14.70 10.96
CA GLY A 32 -13.42 13.87 10.86
C GLY A 32 -12.27 14.38 11.72
N PRO A 33 -11.04 13.92 11.47
CA PRO A 33 -10.67 13.01 10.37
C PRO A 33 -11.13 11.59 10.61
N TYR A 34 -11.55 10.94 9.53
CA TYR A 34 -11.81 9.50 9.50
C TYR A 34 -10.65 8.80 8.81
N PHE A 35 -10.25 7.66 9.33
CA PHE A 35 -9.13 6.88 8.81
C PHE A 35 -9.63 5.59 8.23
N GLU A 36 -9.11 5.22 7.05
CA GLU A 36 -9.47 3.99 6.37
C GLU A 36 -8.22 3.33 5.79
N TRP A 37 -8.23 2.01 5.80
CA TRP A 37 -7.27 1.21 5.08
C TRP A 37 -8.00 0.53 3.93
N THR A 38 -7.54 0.75 2.70
CA THR A 38 -8.12 0.14 1.50
C THR A 38 -7.11 -0.75 0.84
N TYR A 39 -7.58 -1.94 0.43
CA TYR A 39 -6.76 -2.87 -0.32
C TYR A 39 -7.64 -3.66 -1.28
N LYS A 40 -7.03 -4.34 -2.25
CA LYS A 40 -7.75 -5.17 -3.20
C LYS A 40 -7.59 -6.64 -2.85
N ALA A 41 -8.69 -7.36 -2.84
CA ALA A 41 -8.72 -8.79 -2.62
C ALA A 41 -9.67 -9.41 -3.64
N LYS A 42 -9.16 -10.37 -4.43
CA LYS A 42 -9.95 -11.07 -5.46
C LYS A 42 -10.65 -10.11 -6.44
N GLY A 43 -9.96 -9.04 -6.83
CA GLY A 43 -10.49 -8.04 -7.76
C GLY A 43 -11.45 -7.02 -7.15
N LYS A 44 -11.73 -7.11 -5.87
CA LYS A 44 -12.63 -6.19 -5.17
C LYS A 44 -11.85 -5.29 -4.22
N THR A 45 -12.32 -4.05 -4.07
CA THR A 45 -11.76 -3.13 -3.09
C THR A 45 -12.39 -3.38 -1.72
N VAL A 46 -11.54 -3.59 -0.73
CA VAL A 46 -11.98 -3.75 0.67
C VAL A 46 -11.57 -2.50 1.43
N ASN A 47 -12.52 -1.94 2.18
CA ASN A 47 -12.32 -0.76 3.01
C ASN A 47 -12.48 -1.16 4.47
N VAL A 48 -11.48 -0.84 5.30
CA VAL A 48 -11.53 -1.08 6.73
C VAL A 48 -11.42 0.25 7.45
N LYS A 49 -12.42 0.57 8.26
CA LYS A 49 -12.39 1.79 9.08
C LYS A 49 -11.42 1.60 10.24
N LEU A 50 -10.61 2.61 10.46
CA LEU A 50 -9.59 2.57 11.51
C LEU A 50 -9.85 3.66 12.53
N THR A 51 -9.66 3.31 13.80
CA THR A 51 -9.66 4.31 14.86
C THR A 51 -8.31 5.04 14.86
N ARG A 52 -8.31 6.22 15.47
CA ARG A 52 -7.07 7.00 15.61
C ARG A 52 -5.98 6.21 16.35
N GLU A 53 -6.39 5.40 17.33
CA GLU A 53 -5.47 4.62 18.16
C GLU A 53 -4.71 3.55 17.39
N VAL A 54 -5.34 2.93 16.36
CA VAL A 54 -4.69 1.88 15.58
C VAL A 54 -3.92 2.42 14.38
N MET A 55 -4.09 3.69 14.02
CA MET A 55 -3.41 4.28 12.86
C MET A 55 -1.90 4.14 12.89
N PRO A 56 -1.21 4.37 14.02
CA PRO A 56 0.24 4.19 14.04
C PRO A 56 0.68 2.78 13.69
N MET A 57 -0.07 1.78 14.13
CA MET A 57 0.19 0.37 13.80
C MET A 57 0.09 0.12 12.29
N PHE A 58 -0.97 0.60 11.65
CA PHE A 58 -1.17 0.44 10.20
C PHE A 58 -0.14 1.23 9.41
N ARG A 59 0.22 2.42 9.87
CA ARG A 59 1.26 3.22 9.22
C ARG A 59 2.61 2.51 9.25
N ALA A 60 2.99 1.96 10.40
CA ALA A 60 4.22 1.19 10.53
C ALA A 60 4.19 -0.07 9.64
N ALA A 61 3.07 -0.78 9.60
CA ALA A 61 2.90 -1.97 8.77
C ALA A 61 3.01 -1.63 7.27
N SER A 62 2.44 -0.51 6.85
CA SER A 62 2.53 -0.02 5.47
C SER A 62 3.97 0.32 5.09
N GLN A 63 4.72 0.97 5.98
CA GLN A 63 6.13 1.28 5.77
C GLN A 63 6.97 0.02 5.65
N GLN A 64 6.71 -0.99 6.47
CA GLN A 64 7.40 -2.28 6.41
C GLN A 64 7.11 -2.98 5.07
N TYR A 65 5.88 -2.94 4.60
CA TYR A 65 5.53 -3.51 3.30
C TYR A 65 6.33 -2.86 2.16
N ARG A 66 6.37 -1.52 2.13
CA ARG A 66 7.12 -0.79 1.12
C ARG A 66 8.60 -1.15 1.13
N LYS A 67 9.17 -1.26 2.32
CA LYS A 67 10.57 -1.62 2.50
C LYS A 67 10.86 -3.02 1.98
N LEU A 68 10.02 -3.99 2.35
CA LEU A 68 10.14 -5.37 1.88
C LEU A 68 10.00 -5.46 0.37
N LYS A 69 9.03 -4.75 -0.20
CA LYS A 69 8.80 -4.73 -1.65
C LYS A 69 10.01 -4.15 -2.39
N SER A 70 10.59 -3.08 -1.87
CA SER A 70 11.78 -2.48 -2.44
C SER A 70 12.96 -3.45 -2.44
N LEU A 71 13.17 -4.14 -1.33
CA LEU A 71 14.23 -5.15 -1.22
C LEU A 71 13.99 -6.32 -2.16
N LEU A 72 12.75 -6.79 -2.27
CA LEU A 72 12.37 -7.87 -3.19
C LEU A 72 12.64 -7.47 -4.64
N ASN A 73 12.28 -6.25 -5.03
CA ASN A 73 12.52 -5.75 -6.39
C ASN A 73 14.01 -5.69 -6.71
N ARG A 74 14.84 -5.29 -5.74
CA ARG A 74 16.29 -5.26 -5.90
C ARG A 74 16.85 -6.67 -6.08
N LEU A 75 16.39 -7.60 -5.26
CA LEU A 75 16.80 -9.00 -5.36
C LEU A 75 16.41 -9.59 -6.72
N GLU A 76 15.19 -9.30 -7.18
CA GLU A 76 14.71 -9.76 -8.48
C GLU A 76 15.58 -9.25 -9.61
N ARG A 77 15.95 -7.97 -9.60
CA ARG A 77 16.84 -7.39 -10.62
C ARG A 77 18.21 -8.06 -10.64
N LEU A 78 18.78 -8.30 -9.46
CA LEU A 78 20.06 -9.00 -9.36
C LEU A 78 19.98 -10.42 -9.88
N SER A 79 18.90 -11.13 -9.54
CA SER A 79 18.64 -12.49 -10.01
C SER A 79 18.51 -12.53 -11.52
N GLN A 80 17.74 -11.61 -12.10
CA GLN A 80 17.57 -11.51 -13.55
C GLN A 80 18.88 -11.27 -14.27
N THR A 81 19.72 -10.41 -13.73
CA THR A 81 21.04 -10.13 -14.29
C THR A 81 21.90 -11.39 -14.29
N ALA A 82 21.92 -12.11 -13.18
CA ALA A 82 22.67 -13.36 -13.05
C ALA A 82 22.14 -14.43 -14.03
N LEU A 83 20.82 -14.55 -14.13
CA LEU A 83 20.19 -15.51 -15.04
C LEU A 83 20.50 -15.22 -16.51
N ARG A 84 20.46 -13.95 -16.90
CA ARG A 84 20.83 -13.56 -18.27
C ARG A 84 22.27 -13.88 -18.59
N HIS A 85 23.15 -13.66 -17.61
CA HIS A 85 24.56 -13.98 -17.79
C HIS A 85 24.76 -15.48 -17.97
N GLN A 86 24.08 -16.31 -17.18
CA GLN A 86 24.13 -17.77 -17.33
C GLN A 86 23.58 -18.22 -18.68
N ALA A 87 22.47 -17.61 -19.14
CA ALA A 87 21.90 -17.92 -20.44
C ALA A 87 22.89 -17.63 -21.58
N LYS A 88 23.58 -16.50 -21.52
CA LYS A 88 24.59 -16.15 -22.52
C LYS A 88 25.75 -17.13 -22.52
N ARG A 89 26.22 -17.52 -21.35
CA ARG A 89 27.31 -18.49 -21.22
C ARG A 89 26.92 -19.84 -21.81
N ALA A 90 25.69 -20.30 -21.56
CA ALA A 90 25.18 -21.55 -22.10
C ALA A 90 25.11 -21.50 -23.63
N GLN A 91 24.64 -20.37 -24.21
CA GLN A 91 24.62 -20.18 -25.66
C GLN A 91 26.01 -20.21 -26.27
N SER A 92 26.97 -19.55 -25.63
CA SER A 92 28.36 -19.57 -26.10
C SER A 92 28.97 -20.95 -26.06
N ALA A 93 28.64 -21.75 -25.02
CA ALA A 93 29.12 -23.13 -24.89
C ALA A 93 28.58 -24.07 -26.01
N HIS A 94 27.38 -23.76 -26.55
CA HIS A 94 26.74 -24.55 -27.61
C HIS A 94 27.01 -24.02 -29.03
N ARG A 95 27.79 -22.96 -29.16
CA ARG A 95 28.20 -22.42 -30.45
C ARG A 95 29.48 -23.10 -30.90
N ASP A 96 29.34 -24.01 -31.77
CA ASP A 96 30.51 -24.61 -32.46
C ASP A 96 30.41 -24.46 -33.95
#